data_e8adccd012143511b67e23b33b52554d
#
_entry.id   e8adccd012143511b67e23b33b52554d
#
_cell.length_a   1.000
_cell.length_b   1.000
_cell.length_c   1.000
_cell.angle_alpha   90.00
_cell.angle_beta   90.00
_cell.angle_gamma   90.00
#
_symmetry.space_group_name_H-M   'P 1'
#
loop_
_entity.id
_entity.type
_entity.pdbx_description
1 polymer ?
#
loop_
_entity_poly.entity_id
_entity_poly.type
_entity_poly.pdbx_seq_one_letter_code
_entity_poly.pdbx_strand_id
1 'polypeptide(L)'
;MFLTKKGFRKILIMAICYFILASIAIFLWAFFNSMGIKENFLLMLGIIVYLLCVLIIFWGRYAEGKGKLVNLGNKLVRNELKPAEFIREYEALKNSSDLVTNKPSIEVLQLVAIAYDSLDDRENALVTVGEMINIASDKKKAFANLIKVSFLFSYGKKEDAENLFNEIQKQKLDIMCNGLVDAILKSDRAMAMGDYKTVETYSLKMLERSFPKLDNLGKLIVHYKLGEVYEKLQDNEKALSYYQYCVNNGGETAIKVSATEKLQYIK
;
A
#
# COMPACT_ATOMS: atom_id res chain seq x y z
N MET A 1 -13.86 -7.09 29.30
CA MET A 1 -13.58 -7.05 27.84
C MET A 1 -14.89 -6.62 27.14
N PHE A 2 -15.07 -5.34 26.90
CA PHE A 2 -16.32 -4.83 26.30
C PHE A 2 -16.24 -4.97 24.79
N LEU A 3 -17.10 -5.80 24.22
CA LEU A 3 -17.27 -5.91 22.77
C LEU A 3 -17.72 -4.54 22.21
N THR A 4 -16.92 -3.98 21.32
CA THR A 4 -17.32 -2.74 20.62
C THR A 4 -18.60 -3.01 19.80
N LYS A 5 -19.47 -1.99 19.62
CA LYS A 5 -20.70 -2.10 18.81
C LYS A 5 -20.44 -2.74 17.43
N LYS A 6 -19.27 -2.53 16.84
CA LYS A 6 -18.83 -3.08 15.56
C LYS A 6 -18.49 -4.58 15.66
N GLY A 7 -17.89 -5.02 16.77
CA GLY A 7 -17.61 -6.43 17.06
C GLY A 7 -18.89 -7.24 17.29
N PHE A 8 -19.85 -6.67 18.04
CA PHE A 8 -21.15 -7.30 18.27
C PHE A 8 -21.95 -7.49 16.97
N ARG A 9 -21.95 -6.49 16.08
CA ARG A 9 -22.63 -6.57 14.79
C ARG A 9 -22.04 -7.66 13.88
N LYS A 10 -20.72 -7.86 13.92
CA LYS A 10 -20.04 -8.93 13.17
C LYS A 10 -20.37 -10.30 13.69
N ILE A 11 -20.35 -10.49 15.02
CA ILE A 11 -20.75 -11.76 15.66
C ILE A 11 -22.21 -12.07 15.33
N LEU A 12 -23.09 -11.09 15.37
CA LEU A 12 -24.50 -11.25 15.02
C LEU A 12 -24.67 -11.68 13.56
N ILE A 13 -23.96 -11.05 12.62
CA ILE A 13 -24.01 -11.42 11.20
C ILE A 13 -23.49 -12.86 11.01
N MET A 14 -22.38 -13.24 11.65
CA MET A 14 -21.88 -14.61 11.58
C MET A 14 -22.88 -15.62 12.17
N ALA A 15 -23.50 -15.29 13.30
CA ALA A 15 -24.51 -16.15 13.91
C ALA A 15 -25.75 -16.32 13.01
N ILE A 16 -26.18 -15.25 12.34
CA ILE A 16 -27.30 -15.30 11.38
C ILE A 16 -26.91 -16.17 10.16
N CYS A 17 -25.71 -15.99 9.60
CA CYS A 17 -25.22 -16.84 8.50
C CYS A 17 -25.14 -18.31 8.90
N TYR A 18 -24.69 -18.61 10.12
CA TYR A 18 -24.64 -19.96 10.67
C TYR A 18 -26.05 -20.56 10.79
N PHE A 19 -27.02 -19.77 11.31
CA PHE A 19 -28.41 -20.21 11.47
C PHE A 19 -29.06 -20.49 10.10
N ILE A 20 -28.82 -19.64 9.09
CA ILE A 20 -29.31 -19.85 7.74
C ILE A 20 -28.73 -21.13 7.12
N LEU A 21 -27.41 -21.34 7.24
CA LEU A 21 -26.75 -22.55 6.72
C LEU A 21 -27.23 -23.83 7.41
N ALA A 22 -27.40 -23.78 8.73
CA ALA A 22 -27.96 -24.90 9.49
C ALA A 22 -29.41 -25.21 9.07
N SER A 23 -30.23 -24.19 8.87
CA SER A 23 -31.62 -24.34 8.39
C SER A 23 -31.68 -24.94 6.99
N ILE A 24 -30.80 -24.51 6.08
CA ILE A 24 -30.67 -25.10 4.72
C ILE A 24 -30.23 -26.57 4.82
N ALA A 25 -29.26 -26.90 5.66
CA ALA A 25 -28.79 -28.28 5.84
C ALA A 25 -29.91 -29.20 6.39
N ILE A 26 -30.69 -28.72 7.37
CA ILE A 26 -31.84 -29.47 7.91
C ILE A 26 -32.92 -29.66 6.85
N PHE A 27 -33.23 -28.62 6.06
CA PHE A 27 -34.19 -28.71 4.97
C PHE A 27 -33.77 -29.71 3.91
N LEU A 28 -32.51 -29.64 3.46
CA LEU A 28 -31.93 -30.60 2.50
C LEU A 28 -31.96 -32.02 3.06
N TRP A 29 -31.62 -32.20 4.33
CA TRP A 29 -31.70 -33.52 4.98
C TRP A 29 -33.14 -34.08 4.95
N ALA A 30 -34.13 -33.27 5.37
CA ALA A 30 -35.53 -33.68 5.36
C ALA A 30 -36.03 -34.00 3.93
N PHE A 31 -35.67 -33.17 2.96
CA PHE A 31 -36.00 -33.36 1.54
C PHE A 31 -35.42 -34.65 0.97
N PHE A 32 -34.13 -34.91 1.17
CA PHE A 32 -33.50 -36.12 0.65
C PHE A 32 -33.94 -37.37 1.38
N ASN A 33 -34.24 -37.27 2.67
CA ASN A 33 -34.81 -38.38 3.44
C ASN A 33 -36.21 -38.77 2.91
N SER A 34 -37.03 -37.80 2.53
CA SER A 34 -38.33 -38.03 1.88
C SER A 34 -38.24 -38.72 0.52
N MET A 35 -37.08 -38.57 -0.16
CA MET A 35 -36.76 -39.22 -1.44
C MET A 35 -36.14 -40.62 -1.31
N GLY A 36 -35.98 -41.14 -0.08
CA GLY A 36 -35.45 -42.49 0.17
C GLY A 36 -33.94 -42.62 -0.08
N ILE A 37 -33.19 -41.52 -0.01
CA ILE A 37 -31.74 -41.49 -0.23
C ILE A 37 -31.06 -42.08 1.03
N LYS A 38 -30.10 -42.98 0.81
CA LYS A 38 -29.41 -43.68 1.91
C LYS A 38 -28.70 -42.73 2.89
N GLU A 39 -28.78 -43.02 4.16
CA GLU A 39 -28.21 -42.21 5.27
C GLU A 39 -26.73 -41.84 5.07
N ASN A 40 -25.91 -42.75 4.50
CA ASN A 40 -24.50 -42.48 4.21
C ASN A 40 -24.24 -41.31 3.26
N PHE A 41 -25.15 -41.04 2.29
CA PHE A 41 -25.04 -39.91 1.40
C PHE A 41 -25.33 -38.59 2.12
N LEU A 42 -26.34 -38.60 3.01
CA LEU A 42 -26.69 -37.45 3.83
C LEU A 42 -25.57 -37.06 4.80
N LEU A 43 -24.90 -38.06 5.38
CA LEU A 43 -23.76 -37.86 6.27
C LEU A 43 -22.57 -37.27 5.51
N MET A 44 -22.29 -37.74 4.30
CA MET A 44 -21.23 -37.19 3.45
C MET A 44 -21.53 -35.73 3.02
N LEU A 45 -22.76 -35.42 2.70
CA LEU A 45 -23.20 -34.05 2.37
C LEU A 45 -23.03 -33.11 3.58
N GLY A 46 -23.38 -33.57 4.78
CA GLY A 46 -23.20 -32.83 6.03
C GLY A 46 -21.74 -32.49 6.29
N ILE A 47 -20.82 -33.45 6.08
CA ILE A 47 -19.38 -33.24 6.23
C ILE A 47 -18.86 -32.21 5.21
N ILE A 48 -19.30 -32.27 3.94
CA ILE A 48 -18.90 -31.32 2.91
C ILE A 48 -19.36 -29.90 3.26
N VAL A 49 -20.60 -29.73 3.69
CA VAL A 49 -21.15 -28.43 4.11
C VAL A 49 -20.37 -27.89 5.32
N TYR A 50 -20.06 -28.74 6.31
CA TYR A 50 -19.25 -28.35 7.46
C TYR A 50 -17.85 -27.89 7.05
N LEU A 51 -17.14 -28.62 6.19
CA LEU A 51 -15.83 -28.23 5.68
C LEU A 51 -15.86 -26.92 4.91
N LEU A 52 -16.89 -26.70 4.08
CA LEU A 52 -17.09 -25.44 3.37
C LEU A 52 -17.31 -24.26 4.35
N CYS A 53 -18.10 -24.46 5.40
CA CYS A 53 -18.30 -23.43 6.44
C CYS A 53 -16.99 -23.10 7.16
N VAL A 54 -16.19 -24.10 7.52
CA VAL A 54 -14.87 -23.91 8.14
C VAL A 54 -13.94 -23.14 7.20
N LEU A 55 -13.91 -23.49 5.91
CA LEU A 55 -13.13 -22.79 4.91
C LEU A 55 -13.56 -21.31 4.74
N ILE A 56 -14.86 -21.05 4.71
CA ILE A 56 -15.39 -19.67 4.59
C ILE A 56 -15.02 -18.84 5.83
N ILE A 57 -15.11 -19.39 7.03
CA ILE A 57 -14.73 -18.72 8.28
C ILE A 57 -13.22 -18.42 8.29
N PHE A 58 -12.42 -19.42 7.89
CA PHE A 58 -10.97 -19.28 7.80
C PHE A 58 -10.56 -18.22 6.77
N TRP A 59 -11.19 -18.22 5.60
CA TRP A 59 -10.95 -17.24 4.53
C TRP A 59 -11.41 -15.84 4.93
N GLY A 60 -12.52 -15.72 5.63
CA GLY A 60 -13.02 -14.46 6.17
C GLY A 60 -12.06 -13.84 7.18
N ARG A 61 -11.51 -14.63 8.11
CA ARG A 61 -10.50 -14.18 9.07
C ARG A 61 -9.19 -13.76 8.39
N TYR A 62 -8.75 -14.52 7.40
CA TYR A 62 -7.57 -14.21 6.61
C TYR A 62 -7.71 -12.90 5.83
N ALA A 63 -8.83 -12.69 5.15
CA ALA A 63 -9.12 -11.47 4.42
C ALA A 63 -9.23 -10.24 5.35
N GLU A 64 -9.81 -10.43 6.55
CA GLU A 64 -9.94 -9.37 7.57
C GLU A 64 -8.58 -8.89 8.10
N GLY A 65 -7.64 -9.81 8.36
CA GLY A 65 -6.30 -9.46 8.83
C GLY A 65 -5.51 -8.62 7.83
N LYS A 66 -5.54 -9.01 6.55
CA LYS A 66 -4.89 -8.25 5.46
C LYS A 66 -5.50 -6.87 5.26
N GLY A 67 -6.82 -6.78 5.21
CA GLY A 67 -7.52 -5.51 5.06
C GLY A 67 -7.25 -4.55 6.22
N LYS A 68 -7.06 -5.07 7.43
CA LYS A 68 -6.77 -4.26 8.61
C LYS A 68 -5.40 -3.59 8.53
N LEU A 69 -4.36 -4.33 8.10
CA LEU A 69 -3.02 -3.77 7.90
C LEU A 69 -2.97 -2.76 6.75
N VAL A 70 -3.63 -3.02 5.63
CA VAL A 70 -3.70 -2.07 4.52
C VAL A 70 -4.41 -0.79 4.94
N ASN A 71 -5.52 -0.88 5.66
CA ASN A 71 -6.23 0.29 6.18
C ASN A 71 -5.39 1.06 7.20
N LEU A 72 -4.67 0.36 8.08
CA LEU A 72 -3.77 0.97 9.05
C LEU A 72 -2.63 1.71 8.36
N GLY A 73 -1.98 1.08 7.36
CA GLY A 73 -0.90 1.69 6.61
C GLY A 73 -1.36 2.90 5.80
N ASN A 74 -2.52 2.83 5.15
CA ASN A 74 -3.10 4.01 4.48
C ASN A 74 -3.41 5.14 5.47
N LYS A 75 -3.85 4.82 6.68
CA LYS A 75 -4.10 5.81 7.73
C LYS A 75 -2.79 6.41 8.23
N LEU A 76 -1.87 5.57 8.73
CA LEU A 76 -0.65 6.04 9.42
C LEU A 76 0.40 6.58 8.45
N VAL A 77 0.69 5.87 7.35
CA VAL A 77 1.75 6.27 6.42
C VAL A 77 1.31 7.39 5.50
N ARG A 78 0.14 7.23 4.84
CA ARG A 78 -0.28 8.14 3.78
C ARG A 78 -1.00 9.39 4.27
N ASN A 79 -1.77 9.29 5.37
CA ASN A 79 -2.62 10.40 5.82
C ASN A 79 -2.13 11.07 7.10
N GLU A 80 -1.74 10.31 8.13
CA GLU A 80 -1.27 10.86 9.41
C GLU A 80 0.24 11.11 9.43
N LEU A 81 0.99 10.57 8.45
CA LEU A 81 2.45 10.72 8.31
C LEU A 81 3.22 10.24 9.55
N LYS A 82 2.85 9.04 10.02
CA LYS A 82 3.46 8.32 11.15
C LYS A 82 4.05 6.99 10.71
N PRO A 83 5.04 6.99 9.82
CA PRO A 83 5.59 5.76 9.24
C PRO A 83 6.22 4.83 10.28
N ALA A 84 6.90 5.36 11.30
CA ALA A 84 7.52 4.55 12.36
C ALA A 84 6.47 3.78 13.18
N GLU A 85 5.32 4.38 13.46
CA GLU A 85 4.21 3.71 14.17
C GLU A 85 3.68 2.54 13.32
N PHE A 86 3.52 2.73 12.01
CA PHE A 86 3.08 1.65 11.13
C PHE A 86 4.07 0.48 11.07
N ILE A 87 5.38 0.76 10.95
CA ILE A 87 6.42 -0.28 10.95
C ILE A 87 6.37 -1.09 12.25
N ARG A 88 6.26 -0.43 13.40
CA ARG A 88 6.14 -1.10 14.71
C ARG A 88 4.92 -2.03 14.77
N GLU A 89 3.76 -1.56 14.31
CA GLU A 89 2.53 -2.39 14.26
C GLU A 89 2.67 -3.56 13.29
N TYR A 90 3.30 -3.35 12.13
CA TYR A 90 3.58 -4.40 11.16
C TYR A 90 4.50 -5.48 11.74
N GLU A 91 5.62 -5.10 12.36
CA GLU A 91 6.56 -6.05 12.97
C GLU A 91 5.95 -6.79 14.16
N ALA A 92 5.16 -6.12 14.99
CA ALA A 92 4.44 -6.77 16.08
C ALA A 92 3.47 -7.84 15.56
N LEU A 93 2.76 -7.58 14.46
CA LEU A 93 1.87 -8.56 13.83
C LEU A 93 2.63 -9.67 13.10
N LYS A 94 3.76 -9.36 12.47
CA LYS A 94 4.63 -10.36 11.81
C LYS A 94 5.18 -11.38 12.81
N ASN A 95 5.52 -10.92 14.00
CA ASN A 95 6.08 -11.76 15.08
C ASN A 95 5.01 -12.46 15.93
N SER A 96 3.73 -12.08 15.79
CA SER A 96 2.64 -12.75 16.51
C SER A 96 2.25 -14.06 15.82
N SER A 97 2.05 -15.11 16.63
CA SER A 97 1.54 -16.41 16.15
C SER A 97 0.10 -16.35 15.59
N ASP A 98 -0.56 -15.21 15.72
CA ASP A 98 -1.93 -14.98 15.28
C ASP A 98 -2.08 -14.73 13.77
N LEU A 99 -0.99 -14.51 13.04
CA LEU A 99 -1.00 -14.49 11.58
C LEU A 99 -0.96 -15.92 11.05
N VAL A 100 -2.11 -16.44 10.71
CA VAL A 100 -2.32 -17.77 10.11
C VAL A 100 -1.54 -17.95 8.79
N THR A 101 -0.98 -16.90 8.24
CA THR A 101 -0.01 -16.94 7.14
C THR A 101 1.01 -15.84 7.34
N ASN A 102 2.25 -16.21 7.59
CA ASN A 102 3.42 -15.30 7.70
C ASN A 102 3.78 -14.58 6.39
N LYS A 103 2.93 -14.60 5.36
CA LYS A 103 3.22 -13.94 4.09
C LYS A 103 2.39 -12.67 3.95
N PRO A 104 3.03 -11.50 4.05
CA PRO A 104 2.36 -10.22 3.81
C PRO A 104 1.85 -10.14 2.37
N SER A 105 0.78 -9.37 2.13
CA SER A 105 0.31 -9.10 0.77
C SER A 105 1.18 -8.04 0.10
N ILE A 106 1.14 -7.98 -1.24
CA ILE A 106 1.85 -6.96 -2.02
C ILE A 106 1.47 -5.55 -1.56
N GLU A 107 0.19 -5.32 -1.27
CA GLU A 107 -0.32 -4.04 -0.80
C GLU A 107 0.25 -3.65 0.57
N VAL A 108 0.44 -4.62 1.47
CA VAL A 108 1.09 -4.40 2.77
C VAL A 108 2.58 -4.11 2.59
N LEU A 109 3.30 -4.92 1.78
CA LEU A 109 4.72 -4.68 1.51
C LEU A 109 4.96 -3.34 0.82
N GLN A 110 4.07 -2.91 -0.08
CA GLN A 110 4.14 -1.58 -0.66
C GLN A 110 4.07 -0.48 0.41
N LEU A 111 3.15 -0.59 1.36
CA LEU A 111 3.02 0.38 2.45
C LEU A 111 4.23 0.35 3.41
N VAL A 112 4.79 -0.83 3.66
CA VAL A 112 6.02 -0.99 4.46
C VAL A 112 7.21 -0.36 3.75
N ALA A 113 7.38 -0.60 2.44
CA ALA A 113 8.45 0.01 1.65
C ALA A 113 8.35 1.55 1.64
N ILE A 114 7.13 2.08 1.44
CA ILE A 114 6.87 3.53 1.50
C ILE A 114 7.15 4.08 2.91
N ALA A 115 6.82 3.32 3.96
CA ALA A 115 7.10 3.75 5.33
C ALA A 115 8.60 3.84 5.61
N TYR A 116 9.40 2.85 5.18
CA TYR A 116 10.86 2.91 5.29
C TYR A 116 11.46 4.08 4.47
N ASP A 117 10.99 4.27 3.22
CA ASP A 117 11.38 5.40 2.38
C ASP A 117 11.07 6.75 3.05
N SER A 118 9.89 6.88 3.67
CA SER A 118 9.49 8.08 4.40
C SER A 118 10.33 8.39 5.65
N LEU A 119 11.10 7.42 6.13
CA LEU A 119 12.07 7.56 7.23
C LEU A 119 13.52 7.70 6.73
N ASP A 120 13.74 7.78 5.41
CA ASP A 120 15.06 7.73 4.74
C ASP A 120 15.83 6.41 4.98
N ASP A 121 15.12 5.34 5.37
CA ASP A 121 15.68 3.99 5.49
C ASP A 121 15.65 3.30 4.12
N ARG A 122 16.58 3.75 3.25
CA ARG A 122 16.65 3.35 1.83
C ARG A 122 16.95 1.87 1.65
N GLU A 123 17.73 1.29 2.55
CA GLU A 123 18.11 -0.12 2.48
C GLU A 123 16.89 -1.01 2.73
N ASN A 124 16.18 -0.82 3.82
CA ASN A 124 14.98 -1.59 4.14
C ASN A 124 13.83 -1.33 3.14
N ALA A 125 13.73 -0.12 2.59
CA ALA A 125 12.79 0.18 1.51
C ALA A 125 13.06 -0.68 0.28
N LEU A 126 14.30 -0.77 -0.21
CA LEU A 126 14.68 -1.58 -1.37
C LEU A 126 14.59 -3.09 -1.10
N VAL A 127 14.96 -3.56 0.09
CA VAL A 127 14.78 -4.96 0.50
C VAL A 127 13.30 -5.33 0.46
N THR A 128 12.44 -4.50 1.03
CA THR A 128 10.98 -4.74 1.05
C THR A 128 10.38 -4.75 -0.36
N VAL A 129 10.82 -3.87 -1.25
CA VAL A 129 10.39 -3.92 -2.67
C VAL A 129 10.88 -5.19 -3.34
N GLY A 130 12.09 -5.68 -3.02
CA GLY A 130 12.59 -6.98 -3.47
C GLY A 130 11.69 -8.14 -3.04
N GLU A 131 11.27 -8.17 -1.77
CA GLU A 131 10.29 -9.15 -1.27
C GLU A 131 8.95 -9.05 -2.02
N MET A 132 8.47 -7.82 -2.28
CA MET A 132 7.25 -7.59 -3.03
C MET A 132 7.33 -8.14 -4.46
N ILE A 133 8.46 -7.97 -5.16
CA ILE A 133 8.72 -8.50 -6.50
C ILE A 133 8.71 -10.03 -6.48
N ASN A 134 9.29 -10.65 -5.46
CA ASN A 134 9.40 -12.11 -5.34
C ASN A 134 8.04 -12.80 -5.15
N ILE A 135 7.09 -12.17 -4.47
CA ILE A 135 5.76 -12.74 -4.24
C ILE A 135 4.72 -12.30 -5.29
N ALA A 136 5.07 -11.32 -6.15
CA ALA A 136 4.17 -10.76 -7.13
C ALA A 136 3.88 -11.74 -8.26
N SER A 137 2.61 -11.82 -8.70
CA SER A 137 2.27 -12.40 -10.01
C SER A 137 2.82 -11.53 -11.14
N ASP A 138 2.97 -12.07 -12.34
CA ASP A 138 3.60 -11.37 -13.47
C ASP A 138 3.00 -9.97 -13.73
N LYS A 139 1.68 -9.83 -13.66
CA LYS A 139 1.00 -8.53 -13.83
C LYS A 139 1.36 -7.52 -12.71
N LYS A 140 1.50 -7.99 -11.47
CA LYS A 140 1.85 -7.14 -10.32
C LYS A 140 3.35 -6.91 -10.20
N LYS A 141 4.17 -7.79 -10.78
CA LYS A 141 5.63 -7.71 -10.78
C LYS A 141 6.13 -6.46 -11.52
N ALA A 142 5.51 -6.14 -12.64
CA ALA A 142 5.81 -4.92 -13.37
C ALA A 142 5.54 -3.66 -12.53
N PHE A 143 4.42 -3.60 -11.82
CA PHE A 143 4.11 -2.49 -10.92
C PHE A 143 5.12 -2.40 -9.75
N ALA A 144 5.51 -3.52 -9.16
CA ALA A 144 6.53 -3.56 -8.11
C ALA A 144 7.89 -3.05 -8.61
N ASN A 145 8.27 -3.44 -9.83
CA ASN A 145 9.49 -2.94 -10.47
C ASN A 145 9.43 -1.43 -10.75
N LEU A 146 8.26 -0.85 -11.10
CA LEU A 146 8.11 0.60 -11.26
C LEU A 146 8.35 1.36 -9.94
N ILE A 147 7.87 0.81 -8.81
CA ILE A 147 8.17 1.37 -7.48
C ILE A 147 9.69 1.32 -7.22
N LYS A 148 10.34 0.21 -7.56
CA LYS A 148 11.81 0.09 -7.45
C LYS A 148 12.53 1.13 -8.30
N VAL A 149 12.09 1.35 -9.53
CA VAL A 149 12.64 2.40 -10.42
C VAL A 149 12.52 3.79 -9.79
N SER A 150 11.34 4.13 -9.26
CA SER A 150 11.13 5.41 -8.57
C SER A 150 12.09 5.59 -7.39
N PHE A 151 12.24 4.57 -6.54
CA PHE A 151 13.19 4.62 -5.42
C PHE A 151 14.64 4.73 -5.89
N LEU A 152 15.05 3.99 -6.92
CA LEU A 152 16.41 4.06 -7.46
C LEU A 152 16.73 5.47 -7.99
N PHE A 153 15.79 6.12 -8.70
CA PHE A 153 15.98 7.50 -9.14
C PHE A 153 16.10 8.47 -7.95
N SER A 154 15.21 8.36 -6.96
CA SER A 154 15.24 9.23 -5.77
C SER A 154 16.50 9.04 -4.92
N TYR A 155 17.09 7.85 -4.95
CA TYR A 155 18.34 7.54 -4.24
C TYR A 155 19.60 7.85 -5.06
N GLY A 156 19.46 8.46 -6.23
CA GLY A 156 20.60 8.82 -7.11
C GLY A 156 21.23 7.64 -7.86
N LYS A 157 20.64 6.43 -7.81
CA LYS A 157 21.08 5.23 -8.52
C LYS A 157 20.56 5.24 -9.97
N LYS A 158 20.95 6.27 -10.71
CA LYS A 158 20.41 6.60 -12.03
C LYS A 158 20.59 5.45 -13.04
N GLU A 159 21.77 4.85 -13.12
CA GLU A 159 22.09 3.79 -14.08
C GLU A 159 21.24 2.55 -13.83
N ASP A 160 21.13 2.11 -12.57
CA ASP A 160 20.30 0.97 -12.18
C ASP A 160 18.81 1.23 -12.49
N ALA A 161 18.36 2.47 -12.24
CA ALA A 161 16.98 2.88 -12.51
C ALA A 161 16.66 2.84 -14.01
N GLU A 162 17.53 3.41 -14.87
CA GLU A 162 17.36 3.40 -16.33
C GLU A 162 17.40 1.97 -16.91
N ASN A 163 18.33 1.13 -16.45
CA ASN A 163 18.42 -0.25 -16.89
C ASN A 163 17.13 -1.01 -16.57
N LEU A 164 16.65 -0.93 -15.33
CA LEU A 164 15.41 -1.59 -14.91
C LEU A 164 14.20 -1.03 -15.66
N PHE A 165 14.11 0.28 -15.85
CA PHE A 165 13.03 0.93 -16.59
C PHE A 165 12.97 0.46 -18.04
N ASN A 166 14.11 0.37 -18.72
CA ASN A 166 14.21 -0.10 -20.09
C ASN A 166 13.83 -1.59 -20.22
N GLU A 167 14.17 -2.43 -19.23
CA GLU A 167 13.72 -3.82 -19.18
C GLU A 167 12.21 -3.95 -19.09
N ILE A 168 11.57 -3.14 -18.24
CA ILE A 168 10.11 -3.12 -18.09
C ILE A 168 9.43 -2.70 -19.40
N GLN A 169 9.96 -1.67 -20.08
CA GLN A 169 9.41 -1.20 -21.34
C GLN A 169 9.53 -2.26 -22.47
N LYS A 170 10.65 -2.98 -22.56
CA LYS A 170 10.84 -4.05 -23.55
C LYS A 170 9.83 -5.18 -23.41
N GLN A 171 9.35 -5.45 -22.20
CA GLN A 171 8.37 -6.51 -21.92
C GLN A 171 6.96 -6.18 -22.44
N LYS A 172 6.73 -5.01 -23.08
CA LYS A 172 5.40 -4.54 -23.57
C LYS A 172 4.27 -4.81 -22.58
N LEU A 173 4.60 -4.76 -21.30
CA LEU A 173 3.60 -4.92 -20.27
C LEU A 173 2.65 -3.73 -20.42
N ASP A 174 1.38 -4.02 -20.69
CA ASP A 174 0.27 -3.09 -20.57
C ASP A 174 0.16 -2.70 -19.09
N ILE A 175 1.16 -1.92 -18.65
CA ILE A 175 1.17 -1.34 -17.31
C ILE A 175 0.11 -0.27 -17.41
N MET A 176 -1.06 -0.54 -16.86
CA MET A 176 -2.08 0.47 -16.58
C MET A 176 -1.49 1.45 -15.55
N CYS A 177 -0.48 2.21 -16.00
CA CYS A 177 -0.05 3.41 -15.30
C CYS A 177 -1.21 4.38 -15.42
N ASN A 178 -2.01 4.50 -14.36
CA ASN A 178 -2.88 5.67 -14.28
C ASN A 178 -1.96 6.90 -14.42
N GLY A 179 -2.50 7.99 -14.95
CA GLY A 179 -1.70 9.18 -15.25
C GLY A 179 -0.83 9.69 -14.08
N LEU A 180 -1.15 9.31 -12.83
CA LEU A 180 -0.38 9.64 -11.63
C LEU A 180 0.97 8.89 -11.58
N VAL A 181 0.98 7.57 -11.80
CA VAL A 181 2.23 6.78 -11.79
C VAL A 181 3.16 7.24 -12.90
N ASP A 182 2.63 7.51 -14.09
CA ASP A 182 3.40 8.04 -15.21
C ASP A 182 4.00 9.42 -14.88
N ALA A 183 3.22 10.31 -14.26
CA ALA A 183 3.70 11.63 -13.86
C ALA A 183 4.79 11.55 -12.77
N ILE A 184 4.65 10.65 -11.79
CA ILE A 184 5.67 10.42 -10.76
C ILE A 184 6.98 9.95 -11.41
N LEU A 185 6.93 8.91 -12.25
CA LEU A 185 8.12 8.37 -12.90
C LEU A 185 8.82 9.37 -13.80
N LYS A 186 8.07 10.16 -14.59
CA LYS A 186 8.63 11.23 -15.41
C LYS A 186 9.28 12.31 -14.57
N SER A 187 8.65 12.69 -13.46
CA SER A 187 9.21 13.66 -12.51
C SER A 187 10.49 13.14 -11.84
N ASP A 188 10.51 11.88 -11.37
CA ASP A 188 11.67 11.26 -10.72
C ASP A 188 12.85 11.15 -11.68
N ARG A 189 12.58 10.67 -12.90
CA ARG A 189 13.59 10.58 -13.96
C ARG A 189 14.14 11.94 -14.33
N ALA A 190 13.28 12.94 -14.55
CA ALA A 190 13.67 14.30 -14.87
C ALA A 190 14.53 14.92 -13.77
N MET A 191 14.18 14.69 -12.49
CA MET A 191 14.98 15.14 -11.35
C MET A 191 16.39 14.53 -11.37
N ALA A 192 16.52 13.22 -11.60
CA ALA A 192 17.79 12.53 -11.71
C ALA A 192 18.64 13.01 -12.90
N MET A 193 18.01 13.56 -13.96
CA MET A 193 18.66 14.12 -15.15
C MET A 193 18.99 15.61 -15.01
N GLY A 194 18.51 16.29 -13.96
CA GLY A 194 18.63 17.74 -13.80
C GLY A 194 17.69 18.54 -14.70
N ASP A 195 16.67 17.93 -15.28
CA ASP A 195 15.63 18.62 -16.06
C ASP A 195 14.56 19.19 -15.15
N TYR A 196 14.92 20.27 -14.46
CA TYR A 196 14.07 20.92 -13.45
C TYR A 196 12.76 21.48 -14.04
N LYS A 197 12.73 21.86 -15.30
CA LYS A 197 11.53 22.36 -15.97
C LYS A 197 10.48 21.25 -16.13
N THR A 198 10.91 20.07 -16.50
CA THR A 198 10.03 18.89 -16.59
C THR A 198 9.54 18.48 -15.21
N VAL A 199 10.40 18.51 -14.17
CA VAL A 199 10.00 18.23 -12.78
C VAL A 199 8.92 19.21 -12.33
N GLU A 200 9.14 20.52 -12.53
CA GLU A 200 8.16 21.55 -12.19
C GLU A 200 6.81 21.30 -12.87
N THR A 201 6.82 21.05 -14.17
CA THR A 201 5.61 20.82 -14.98
C THR A 201 4.79 19.65 -14.43
N TYR A 202 5.41 18.48 -14.21
CA TYR A 202 4.69 17.31 -13.70
C TYR A 202 4.28 17.46 -12.24
N SER A 203 5.11 18.10 -11.41
CA SER A 203 4.81 18.34 -10.00
C SER A 203 3.63 19.29 -9.82
N LEU A 204 3.59 20.39 -10.54
CA LEU A 204 2.45 21.32 -10.52
C LEU A 204 1.17 20.64 -11.02
N LYS A 205 1.27 19.87 -12.12
CA LYS A 205 0.14 19.10 -12.63
C LYS A 205 -0.42 18.12 -11.61
N MET A 206 0.42 17.44 -10.84
CA MET A 206 -0.03 16.52 -9.78
C MET A 206 -0.77 17.24 -8.63
N LEU A 207 -0.53 18.54 -8.43
CA LEU A 207 -1.23 19.34 -7.42
C LEU A 207 -2.55 19.94 -7.93
N GLU A 208 -2.84 19.89 -9.23
CA GLU A 208 -4.08 20.41 -9.81
C GLU A 208 -5.30 19.59 -9.35
N ARG A 209 -6.46 20.27 -9.26
CA ARG A 209 -7.73 19.62 -8.90
C ARG A 209 -8.22 18.60 -9.93
N SER A 210 -7.81 18.74 -11.19
CA SER A 210 -8.14 17.84 -12.30
C SER A 210 -7.40 16.52 -12.25
N PHE A 211 -6.33 16.43 -11.45
CA PHE A 211 -5.52 15.23 -11.30
C PHE A 211 -6.09 14.29 -10.21
N PRO A 212 -5.81 12.97 -10.25
CA PRO A 212 -6.19 12.08 -9.17
C PRO A 212 -5.68 12.62 -7.83
N LYS A 213 -6.59 12.71 -6.85
CA LYS A 213 -6.29 13.34 -5.56
C LYS A 213 -5.14 12.64 -4.85
N LEU A 214 -4.05 13.37 -4.64
CA LEU A 214 -2.94 12.91 -3.82
C LEU A 214 -3.36 12.79 -2.35
N ASP A 215 -2.87 11.74 -1.68
CA ASP A 215 -2.87 11.66 -0.22
C ASP A 215 -1.89 12.67 0.40
N ASN A 216 -1.86 12.76 1.73
CA ASN A 216 -1.01 13.76 2.39
C ASN A 216 0.48 13.50 2.16
N LEU A 217 0.91 12.22 2.10
CA LEU A 217 2.30 11.87 1.79
C LEU A 217 2.66 12.27 0.35
N GLY A 218 1.79 11.96 -0.62
CA GLY A 218 1.99 12.34 -2.02
C GLY A 218 2.12 13.85 -2.19
N LYS A 219 1.27 14.64 -1.52
CA LYS A 219 1.40 16.11 -1.51
C LYS A 219 2.72 16.56 -0.90
N LEU A 220 3.12 15.96 0.22
CA LEU A 220 4.37 16.29 0.90
C LEU A 220 5.58 16.08 -0.02
N ILE A 221 5.65 14.92 -0.69
CA ILE A 221 6.72 14.58 -1.63
C ILE A 221 6.76 15.59 -2.80
N VAL A 222 5.61 15.93 -3.38
CA VAL A 222 5.54 16.87 -4.49
C VAL A 222 5.97 18.27 -4.06
N HIS A 223 5.56 18.74 -2.89
CA HIS A 223 6.00 20.05 -2.38
C HIS A 223 7.51 20.08 -2.12
N TYR A 224 8.05 19.00 -1.54
CA TYR A 224 9.49 18.91 -1.30
C TYR A 224 10.30 18.99 -2.60
N LYS A 225 9.88 18.22 -3.63
CA LYS A 225 10.50 18.26 -4.97
C LYS A 225 10.44 19.66 -5.59
N LEU A 226 9.30 20.36 -5.48
CA LEU A 226 9.20 21.73 -5.96
C LEU A 226 10.15 22.67 -5.20
N GLY A 227 10.31 22.47 -3.89
CA GLY A 227 11.31 23.18 -3.10
C GLY A 227 12.72 22.99 -3.67
N GLU A 228 13.12 21.74 -3.92
CA GLU A 228 14.44 21.43 -4.51
C GLU A 228 14.60 22.03 -5.93
N VAL A 229 13.56 21.96 -6.76
CA VAL A 229 13.56 22.55 -8.10
C VAL A 229 13.80 24.05 -8.04
N TYR A 230 13.05 24.79 -7.24
CA TYR A 230 13.18 26.24 -7.15
C TYR A 230 14.48 26.67 -6.48
N GLU A 231 15.02 25.86 -5.54
CA GLU A 231 16.38 26.06 -5.01
C GLU A 231 17.43 25.97 -6.14
N LYS A 232 17.33 24.97 -7.02
CA LYS A 232 18.22 24.81 -8.17
C LYS A 232 18.05 25.93 -9.23
N LEU A 233 16.84 26.43 -9.37
CA LEU A 233 16.53 27.58 -10.26
C LEU A 233 16.84 28.94 -9.61
N GLN A 234 17.36 28.95 -8.38
CA GLN A 234 17.68 30.16 -7.61
C GLN A 234 16.46 31.07 -7.31
N ASP A 235 15.26 30.51 -7.34
CA ASP A 235 14.04 31.19 -6.90
C ASP A 235 13.79 30.85 -5.41
N ASN A 236 14.57 31.51 -4.55
CA ASN A 236 14.58 31.25 -3.12
C ASN A 236 13.22 31.50 -2.47
N GLU A 237 12.46 32.46 -2.94
CA GLU A 237 11.14 32.80 -2.38
C GLU A 237 10.17 31.60 -2.54
N LYS A 238 10.08 31.04 -3.74
CA LYS A 238 9.27 29.84 -3.97
C LYS A 238 9.81 28.64 -3.23
N ALA A 239 11.14 28.40 -3.26
CA ALA A 239 11.75 27.30 -2.54
C ALA A 239 11.37 27.31 -1.06
N LEU A 240 11.50 28.48 -0.39
CA LEU A 240 11.11 28.67 1.02
C LEU A 240 9.63 28.35 1.26
N SER A 241 8.73 28.82 0.37
CA SER A 241 7.30 28.54 0.49
C SER A 241 6.99 27.03 0.46
N TYR A 242 7.61 26.29 -0.47
CA TYR A 242 7.41 24.85 -0.59
C TYR A 242 8.02 24.07 0.57
N TYR A 243 9.21 24.42 1.04
CA TYR A 243 9.81 23.79 2.23
C TYR A 243 9.01 24.11 3.49
N GLN A 244 8.47 25.32 3.63
CA GLN A 244 7.61 25.69 4.76
C GLN A 244 6.35 24.81 4.81
N TYR A 245 5.75 24.50 3.65
CA TYR A 245 4.66 23.53 3.59
C TYR A 245 5.07 22.18 4.17
N CYS A 246 6.27 21.70 3.80
CA CYS A 246 6.78 20.40 4.28
C CYS A 246 7.03 20.40 5.80
N VAL A 247 7.56 21.49 6.34
CA VAL A 247 7.77 21.61 7.81
C VAL A 247 6.43 21.59 8.56
N ASN A 248 5.44 22.32 8.03
CA ASN A 248 4.14 22.44 8.69
C ASN A 248 3.29 21.15 8.62
N ASN A 249 3.45 20.37 7.54
CA ASN A 249 2.60 19.24 7.24
C ASN A 249 3.32 17.88 7.24
N GLY A 250 4.63 17.83 7.49
CA GLY A 250 5.47 16.65 7.28
C GLY A 250 5.35 15.53 8.32
N GLY A 251 4.60 15.74 9.42
CA GLY A 251 4.42 14.70 10.45
C GLY A 251 5.75 14.22 11.03
N GLU A 252 5.95 12.90 11.04
CA GLU A 252 7.16 12.21 11.55
C GLU A 252 8.05 11.69 10.38
N THR A 253 8.06 12.38 9.24
CA THR A 253 8.83 11.96 8.05
C THR A 253 10.21 12.60 7.99
N ALA A 254 11.15 11.95 7.32
CA ALA A 254 12.47 12.50 7.01
C ALA A 254 12.38 13.77 6.13
N ILE A 255 11.33 13.87 5.30
CA ILE A 255 11.08 15.08 4.48
C ILE A 255 10.93 16.32 5.35
N LYS A 256 10.23 16.23 6.48
CA LYS A 256 10.10 17.36 7.43
C LYS A 256 11.46 17.77 7.99
N VAL A 257 12.30 16.80 8.35
CA VAL A 257 13.65 17.07 8.87
C VAL A 257 14.48 17.78 7.81
N SER A 258 14.57 17.20 6.61
CA SER A 258 15.32 17.79 5.48
C SER A 258 14.81 19.17 5.10
N ALA A 259 13.49 19.39 5.05
CA ALA A 259 12.92 20.71 4.76
C ALA A 259 13.25 21.73 5.85
N THR A 260 13.30 21.31 7.14
CA THR A 260 13.70 22.19 8.24
C THR A 260 15.15 22.64 8.09
N GLU A 261 16.04 21.72 7.74
CA GLU A 261 17.44 22.03 7.46
C GLU A 261 17.57 23.01 6.28
N LYS A 262 16.85 22.75 5.16
CA LYS A 262 16.85 23.63 3.98
C LYS A 262 16.43 25.06 4.31
N LEU A 263 15.42 25.25 5.14
CA LEU A 263 14.98 26.57 5.57
C LEU A 263 16.04 27.38 6.36
N GLN A 264 17.01 26.67 6.97
CA GLN A 264 18.12 27.35 7.69
C GLN A 264 19.19 27.87 6.74
N TYR A 265 19.38 27.25 5.59
CA TYR A 265 20.45 27.57 4.63
C TYR A 265 20.01 28.49 3.49
N ILE A 266 18.72 28.48 3.12
CA ILE A 266 18.18 29.38 2.10
C ILE A 266 17.81 30.71 2.78
N LYS A 267 18.69 31.69 2.65
CA LYS A 267 18.46 33.06 3.15
C LYS A 267 18.22 34.01 1.99
#